data_336a354c19135c461f0562039d388e1f
#
_entry.id   336a354c19135c461f0562039d388e1f
#
_cell.length_a   1.000
_cell.length_b   1.000
_cell.length_c   1.000
_cell.angle_alpha   90.00
_cell.angle_beta   90.00
_cell.angle_gamma   90.00
#
_symmetry.space_group_name_H-M   'P 1'
#
loop_
_entity.id
_entity.type
_entity.pdbx_description
1 polymer ?
#
loop_
_entity_poly.entity_id
_entity_poly.type
_entity_poly.pdbx_seq_one_letter_code
_entity_poly.pdbx_strand_id
1 'polypeptide(L)'
;NIAADYYIKLKEDGFYERIISAGILCEIMVDSVKIDDTTYPYKAYTYAKTSIIRSSSILYRNLETVCDLVNSTRTENNPHGFIIEKWKIIDNSDIKEVKR
;
A
#
# COMPACT_ATOMS: atom_id res chain seq x y z
N ASN A 1 -15.20 -9.71 -10.00
CA ASN A 1 -14.21 -8.91 -10.77
C ASN A 1 -12.85 -9.13 -10.15
N ILE A 2 -11.82 -9.22 -10.96
CA ILE A 2 -10.47 -9.60 -10.52
C ILE A 2 -9.88 -8.59 -9.56
N ALA A 3 -10.09 -7.30 -9.79
CA ALA A 3 -9.59 -6.28 -8.87
C ALA A 3 -10.26 -6.38 -7.50
N ALA A 4 -11.55 -6.64 -7.46
CA ALA A 4 -12.29 -6.84 -6.21
C ALA A 4 -11.83 -8.11 -5.48
N ASP A 5 -11.58 -9.20 -6.21
CA ASP A 5 -11.08 -10.45 -5.63
C ASP A 5 -9.69 -10.27 -5.02
N TYR A 6 -8.81 -9.57 -5.72
CA TYR A 6 -7.47 -9.24 -5.21
C TYR A 6 -7.56 -8.35 -3.97
N TYR A 7 -8.42 -7.38 -3.97
CA TYR A 7 -8.67 -6.49 -2.84
C TYR A 7 -9.14 -7.27 -1.61
N ILE A 8 -10.11 -8.18 -1.80
CA ILE A 8 -10.66 -9.02 -0.72
C ILE A 8 -9.54 -9.87 -0.12
N LYS A 9 -8.70 -10.47 -0.96
CA LYS A 9 -7.58 -11.28 -0.51
C LYS A 9 -6.59 -10.48 0.32
N LEU A 10 -6.22 -9.27 -0.11
CA LEU A 10 -5.35 -8.39 0.66
C LEU A 10 -5.95 -8.04 2.01
N LYS A 11 -7.26 -7.79 2.04
CA LYS A 11 -7.97 -7.44 3.27
C LYS A 11 -8.04 -8.61 4.25
N GLU A 12 -8.26 -9.83 3.75
CA GLU A 12 -8.37 -11.04 4.59
C GLU A 12 -7.02 -11.50 5.12
N ASP A 13 -6.02 -11.59 4.22
CA ASP A 13 -4.69 -12.07 4.58
C ASP A 13 -3.86 -11.01 5.31
N GLY A 14 -4.21 -9.74 5.16
CA GLY A 14 -3.40 -8.61 5.55
C GLY A 14 -2.19 -8.46 4.63
N PHE A 15 -1.57 -7.31 4.66
CA PHE A 15 -0.31 -7.09 3.97
C PHE A 15 0.68 -6.50 4.95
N TYR A 16 1.79 -7.20 5.11
CA TYR A 16 2.87 -6.78 6.01
C TYR A 16 4.18 -6.89 5.27
N GLU A 17 4.93 -5.81 5.25
CA GLU A 17 6.23 -5.78 4.62
C GLU A 17 7.27 -5.23 5.59
N ARG A 18 8.45 -5.83 5.53
CA ARG A 18 9.56 -5.45 6.39
C ARG A 18 10.79 -5.21 5.53
N ILE A 19 11.37 -4.03 5.68
CA ILE A 19 12.58 -3.63 4.96
C ILE A 19 13.65 -3.28 5.97
N ILE A 20 14.82 -3.88 5.83
CA ILE A 20 15.98 -3.59 6.69
C ILE A 20 17.06 -2.98 5.81
N SER A 21 17.51 -1.78 6.18
CA SER A 21 18.58 -1.09 5.48
C SER A 21 19.33 -0.15 6.44
N ALA A 22 20.65 -0.19 6.42
CA ALA A 22 21.50 0.72 7.20
C ALA A 22 21.15 0.77 8.70
N GLY A 23 20.77 -0.37 9.29
CA GLY A 23 20.41 -0.44 10.70
C GLY A 23 19.03 0.13 11.03
N ILE A 24 18.24 0.45 10.04
CA ILE A 24 16.87 0.93 10.18
C ILE A 24 15.92 -0.15 9.69
N LEU A 25 14.94 -0.50 10.52
CA LEU A 25 13.88 -1.42 10.17
C LEU A 25 12.63 -0.62 9.83
N CYS A 26 12.10 -0.78 8.63
CA CYS A 26 10.84 -0.20 8.22
C CYS A 26 9.78 -1.28 8.07
N GLU A 27 8.70 -1.14 8.79
CA GLU A 27 7.57 -2.06 8.71
C GLU A 27 6.37 -1.32 8.16
N ILE A 28 5.70 -1.93 7.17
CA ILE A 28 4.52 -1.37 6.53
C ILE A 28 3.37 -2.34 6.74
N MET A 29 2.28 -1.84 7.32
CA MET A 29 1.06 -2.62 7.49
C MET A 29 -0.08 -1.92 6.75
N VAL A 30 -0.64 -2.60 5.77
CA VAL A 30 -1.80 -2.08 5.03
C VAL A 30 -3.05 -2.31 5.86
N ASP A 31 -3.74 -1.21 6.20
CA ASP A 31 -5.01 -1.27 6.93
C ASP A 31 -6.18 -1.58 6.00
N SER A 32 -6.20 -0.92 4.84
CA SER A 32 -7.28 -1.12 3.87
C SER A 32 -6.86 -0.67 2.48
N VAL A 33 -7.51 -1.24 1.49
CA VAL A 33 -7.43 -0.81 0.10
C VAL A 33 -8.86 -0.58 -0.37
N LYS A 34 -9.11 0.56 -0.99
CA LYS A 34 -10.42 0.89 -1.54
C LYS A 34 -10.29 1.10 -3.04
N ILE A 35 -11.14 0.43 -3.80
CA ILE A 35 -11.17 0.58 -5.25
C ILE A 35 -12.42 1.35 -5.64
N ASP A 36 -12.23 2.44 -6.37
CA ASP A 36 -13.31 3.20 -6.98
C ASP A 36 -13.39 2.80 -8.44
N ASP A 37 -14.42 2.07 -8.80
CA ASP A 37 -14.69 1.58 -10.14
C ASP A 37 -15.85 2.30 -10.82
N THR A 38 -16.29 3.43 -10.30
CA THR A 38 -17.40 4.21 -10.84
C THR A 38 -17.07 4.86 -12.19
N THR A 39 -15.78 5.17 -12.39
CA THR A 39 -15.29 5.68 -13.67
C THR A 39 -13.99 4.96 -14.05
N TYR A 40 -13.67 4.96 -15.33
CA TYR A 40 -12.45 4.39 -15.86
C TYR A 40 -11.47 5.52 -16.23
N PRO A 41 -10.17 5.46 -15.92
CA PRO A 41 -9.47 4.38 -15.18
C PRO A 41 -9.94 4.23 -13.74
N TYR A 42 -9.90 3.00 -13.23
CA TYR A 42 -10.25 2.75 -11.84
C TYR A 42 -9.21 3.35 -10.91
N LYS A 43 -9.62 3.75 -9.73
CA LYS A 43 -8.71 4.29 -8.73
C LYS A 43 -8.55 3.29 -7.59
N ALA A 44 -7.32 3.09 -7.16
CA ALA A 44 -7.03 2.29 -5.97
C ALA A 44 -6.41 3.18 -4.90
N TYR A 45 -7.09 3.26 -3.76
CA TYR A 45 -6.63 4.01 -2.59
C TYR A 45 -6.13 3.03 -1.55
N THR A 46 -4.89 3.19 -1.13
CA THR A 46 -4.30 2.34 -0.09
C THR A 46 -4.06 3.16 1.16
N TYR A 47 -4.54 2.64 2.29
CA TYR A 47 -4.35 3.22 3.62
C TYR A 47 -3.48 2.28 4.43
N ALA A 48 -2.35 2.77 4.89
CA ALA A 48 -1.37 1.97 5.60
C ALA A 48 -0.77 2.76 6.76
N LYS A 49 -0.09 2.04 7.64
CA LYS A 49 0.76 2.62 8.68
C LYS A 49 2.17 2.10 8.51
N THR A 50 3.12 2.97 8.71
CA THR A 50 4.53 2.61 8.69
C THR A 50 5.14 2.82 10.06
N SER A 51 6.08 1.95 10.42
CA SER A 51 6.90 2.08 11.61
C SER A 51 8.36 2.12 11.18
N ILE A 52 9.04 3.21 11.49
CA ILE A 52 10.47 3.35 11.20
C ILE A 52 11.20 3.14 12.53
N ILE A 53 11.81 1.99 12.66
CA ILE A 53 12.47 1.56 13.91
C ILE A 53 13.95 1.83 13.79
N ARG A 54 14.42 2.72 14.64
CA ARG A 54 15.82 3.09 14.75
C ARG A 54 16.36 2.61 16.11
N SER A 55 17.67 2.74 16.31
CA SER A 55 18.28 2.31 17.57
C SER A 55 17.73 3.02 18.80
N SER A 56 17.33 4.29 18.67
CA SER A 56 16.91 5.13 19.80
C SER A 56 15.46 5.56 19.76
N SER A 57 14.74 5.30 18.66
CA SER A 57 13.36 5.76 18.51
C SER A 57 12.57 4.92 17.52
N ILE A 58 11.25 4.99 17.63
CA ILE A 58 10.32 4.44 16.66
C ILE A 58 9.43 5.58 16.18
N LEU A 59 9.43 5.83 14.88
CA LEU A 59 8.57 6.83 14.27
C LEU A 59 7.39 6.12 13.59
N TYR A 60 6.18 6.50 13.97
CA TYR A 60 4.95 5.98 13.37
C TYR A 60 4.37 7.02 12.41
N ARG A 61 4.00 6.59 11.21
CA ARG A 61 3.51 7.47 10.16
C ARG A 61 2.27 6.88 9.50
N ASN A 62 1.37 7.75 9.08
CA ASN A 62 0.30 7.38 8.15
C ASN A 62 0.87 7.34 6.73
N LEU A 63 0.35 6.43 5.92
CA LEU A 63 0.66 6.36 4.51
C LEU A 63 -0.63 6.15 3.73
N GLU A 64 -0.97 7.12 2.88
CA GLU A 64 -2.07 7.00 1.93
C GLU A 64 -1.51 7.14 0.53
N THR A 65 -1.89 6.24 -0.34
CA THR A 65 -1.50 6.29 -1.75
C THR A 65 -2.72 6.14 -2.64
N VAL A 66 -2.60 6.64 -3.85
CA VAL A 66 -3.58 6.45 -4.90
C VAL A 66 -2.87 6.10 -6.19
N CYS A 67 -3.47 5.24 -6.97
CA CYS A 67 -3.00 4.94 -8.32
C CYS A 67 -4.18 4.71 -9.25
N ASP A 68 -3.91 4.77 -10.55
CA ASP A 68 -4.86 4.37 -11.58
C ASP A 68 -4.64 2.90 -11.90
N LEU A 69 -5.73 2.17 -12.06
CA LEU A 69 -5.73 0.80 -12.56
C LEU A 69 -6.27 0.80 -13.98
N VAL A 70 -5.41 0.43 -14.91
CA VAL A 70 -5.73 0.39 -16.34
C VAL A 70 -5.80 -1.06 -16.78
N ASN A 71 -6.82 -1.41 -17.56
CA ASN A 71 -6.96 -2.76 -18.10
C ASN A 71 -5.78 -3.12 -18.99
N SER A 72 -5.32 -4.35 -18.88
CA SER A 72 -4.27 -4.90 -19.69
C SER A 72 -4.56 -6.36 -20.01
N THR A 73 -3.84 -6.92 -20.98
CA THR A 73 -3.92 -8.34 -21.28
C THR A 73 -3.34 -9.14 -20.12
N ARG A 74 -4.03 -10.19 -19.71
CA ARG A 74 -3.51 -11.11 -18.70
C ARG A 74 -2.34 -11.90 -19.25
N THR A 75 -1.26 -11.96 -18.48
CA THR A 75 -0.05 -12.72 -18.80
C THR A 75 0.44 -13.41 -17.54
N GLU A 76 1.47 -14.26 -17.66
CA GLU A 76 2.13 -14.88 -16.50
C GLU A 76 2.69 -13.82 -15.56
N ASN A 77 3.21 -12.72 -16.11
CA ASN A 77 3.77 -11.61 -15.32
C ASN A 77 2.70 -10.68 -14.76
N ASN A 78 1.51 -10.68 -15.34
CA ASN A 78 0.40 -9.83 -14.91
C ASN A 78 -0.92 -10.63 -14.94
N PRO A 79 -1.10 -11.58 -14.01
CA PRO A 79 -2.27 -12.45 -14.01
C PRO A 79 -3.58 -11.74 -13.72
N HIS A 80 -3.54 -10.54 -13.13
CA HIS A 80 -4.74 -9.77 -12.78
C HIS A 80 -5.28 -8.95 -13.95
N GLY A 81 -4.47 -8.72 -14.98
CA GLY A 81 -4.89 -7.95 -16.14
C GLY A 81 -4.99 -6.46 -15.92
N PHE A 82 -4.23 -5.91 -14.94
CA PHE A 82 -4.18 -4.48 -14.66
C PHE A 82 -2.75 -3.97 -14.68
N ILE A 83 -2.63 -2.72 -15.10
CA ILE A 83 -1.38 -1.95 -15.01
C ILE A 83 -1.62 -0.82 -14.02
N ILE A 84 -0.68 -0.64 -13.11
CA ILE A 84 -0.70 0.48 -12.16
C ILE A 84 -0.03 1.68 -12.82
N GLU A 85 -0.75 2.79 -12.88
CA GLU A 85 -0.25 4.03 -13.45
C GLU A 85 -0.50 5.19 -12.48
N LYS A 86 0.25 6.27 -12.64
CA LYS A 86 0.06 7.52 -11.89
C LYS A 86 0.01 7.31 -10.38
N TRP A 87 0.87 6.42 -9.89
CA TRP A 87 0.97 6.19 -8.46
C TRP A 87 1.52 7.44 -7.76
N LYS A 88 0.87 7.82 -6.67
CA LYS A 88 1.34 8.94 -5.86
C LYS A 88 0.97 8.77 -4.40
N ILE A 89 1.74 9.44 -3.55
CA ILE A 89 1.48 9.51 -2.12
C ILE A 89 0.56 10.70 -1.87
N ILE A 90 -0.58 10.45 -1.21
CA ILE A 90 -1.52 11.50 -0.81
C ILE A 90 -1.16 12.04 0.57
N ASP A 91 -0.83 11.16 1.50
CA ASP A 91 -0.49 11.51 2.86
C ASP A 91 0.65 10.61 3.35
N ASN A 92 1.62 11.24 3.99
CA ASN A 92 2.73 10.57 4.66
C ASN A 92 3.09 11.39 5.91
N SER A 93 2.09 11.57 6.77
CA SER A 93 2.22 12.40 7.96
C SER A 93 2.69 11.59 9.17
N ASP A 94 3.45 12.24 10.05
CA ASP A 94 3.88 11.63 11.29
C ASP A 94 2.68 11.51 12.25
N ILE A 95 2.53 10.35 12.87
CA ILE A 95 1.54 10.13 13.93
C ILE A 95 2.17 10.44 15.27
N LYS A 96 3.30 9.80 15.56
CA LYS A 96 4.02 9.97 16.82
C LYS A 96 5.43 9.40 16.71
N GLU A 97 6.31 9.86 17.59
CA GLU A 97 7.64 9.29 17.77
C GLU A 97 7.79 8.85 19.24
N VAL A 98 8.30 7.65 19.42
CA VAL A 98 8.49 7.05 20.74
C VAL A 98 9.96 6.70 20.91
N LYS A 99 10.53 7.09 22.04
CA LYS A 99 11.90 6.70 22.37
C LYS A 99 11.95 5.23 22.81
N ARG A 100 12.97 4.55 22.36
CA ARG A 100 13.22 3.17 22.75
C ARG A 100 13.99 3.10 24.06
#